data_0ddc5b61a9c7be9d738efe1e14dce132
#
_entry.id   0ddc5b61a9c7be9d738efe1e14dce132
#
_cell.length_a   1.000
_cell.length_b   1.000
_cell.length_c   1.000
_cell.angle_alpha   90.00
_cell.angle_beta   90.00
_cell.angle_gamma   90.00
#
_symmetry.space_group_name_H-M   'P 1'
#
loop_
_entity.id
_entity.type
_entity.pdbx_description
1 polymer ?
#
loop_
_entity_poly.entity_id
_entity_poly.type
_entity_poly.pdbx_seq_one_letter_code
_entity_poly.pdbx_strand_id
1 'polypeptide(L)'
;MSGGAFDYNQYKIGYIADQIDEVIVKNGLEKTPEELKQEGWRDPEWYTKYPEDKFHYQYPDEVIEKMKEAVKELHIAQEYAQRVDWLLSGDDGEESFLSRLDENLKKIG
;
A
#
# COMPACT_ATOMS: atom_id res chain seq x y z
N MET A 1 15.92 -13.85 -19.30
CA MET A 1 16.45 -12.71 -18.57
C MET A 1 15.63 -12.47 -17.32
N SER A 2 16.26 -12.55 -16.20
CA SER A 2 15.56 -12.38 -14.94
C SER A 2 15.69 -10.97 -14.42
N GLY A 3 14.61 -10.40 -13.92
CA GLY A 3 14.64 -9.18 -13.18
C GLY A 3 14.49 -7.88 -13.95
N GLY A 4 14.79 -7.85 -15.22
CA GLY A 4 14.77 -6.61 -15.96
C GLY A 4 15.77 -5.58 -15.42
N ALA A 5 15.55 -4.29 -15.64
CA ALA A 5 16.46 -3.22 -15.25
C ALA A 5 16.49 -3.00 -13.73
N PHE A 6 15.40 -3.29 -13.03
CA PHE A 6 15.26 -2.99 -11.60
C PHE A 6 15.14 -4.23 -10.72
N ASP A 7 15.39 -5.42 -11.24
CA ASP A 7 15.30 -6.69 -10.50
C ASP A 7 13.95 -6.86 -9.79
N TYR A 8 12.87 -6.44 -10.45
CA TYR A 8 11.49 -6.50 -9.91
C TYR A 8 11.27 -5.66 -8.65
N ASN A 9 12.18 -4.75 -8.32
CA ASN A 9 12.04 -3.89 -7.12
C ASN A 9 10.82 -2.97 -7.20
N GLN A 10 10.35 -2.64 -8.40
CA GLN A 10 9.16 -1.82 -8.56
C GLN A 10 7.90 -2.46 -7.94
N TYR A 11 7.85 -3.78 -7.82
CA TYR A 11 6.72 -4.46 -7.19
C TYR A 11 6.67 -4.21 -5.68
N LYS A 12 7.79 -3.86 -5.07
CA LYS A 12 7.83 -3.51 -3.65
C LYS A 12 7.04 -2.24 -3.36
N ILE A 13 6.96 -1.34 -4.32
CA ILE A 13 6.16 -0.13 -4.21
C ILE A 13 4.68 -0.50 -4.06
N GLY A 14 4.20 -1.45 -4.87
CA GLY A 14 2.84 -1.96 -4.79
C GLY A 14 2.54 -2.65 -3.47
N TYR A 15 3.48 -3.42 -2.94
CA TYR A 15 3.32 -4.08 -1.64
C TYR A 15 3.18 -3.06 -0.52
N ILE A 16 3.94 -1.97 -0.56
CA ILE A 16 3.81 -0.88 0.42
C ILE A 16 2.43 -0.25 0.32
N ALA A 17 1.95 0.01 -0.90
CA ALA A 17 0.62 0.56 -1.11
C ALA A 17 -0.45 -0.37 -0.55
N ASP A 18 -0.33 -1.69 -0.76
CA ASP A 18 -1.27 -2.68 -0.24
C ASP A 18 -1.26 -2.70 1.30
N GLN A 19 -0.11 -2.54 1.92
CA GLN A 19 0.00 -2.47 3.37
C GLN A 19 -0.69 -1.22 3.93
N ILE A 20 -0.57 -0.10 3.23
CA ILE A 20 -1.27 1.13 3.64
C ILE A 20 -2.78 0.96 3.47
N ASP A 21 -3.23 0.36 2.37
CA ASP A 21 -4.65 0.06 2.16
C ASP A 21 -5.21 -0.80 3.29
N GLU A 22 -4.46 -1.77 3.76
CA GLU A 22 -4.87 -2.61 4.88
C GLU A 22 -5.09 -1.78 6.15
N VAL A 23 -4.20 -0.83 6.42
CA VAL A 23 -4.36 0.09 7.56
C VAL A 23 -5.64 0.91 7.43
N ILE A 24 -5.91 1.43 6.22
CA ILE A 24 -7.11 2.23 5.95
C ILE A 24 -8.37 1.41 6.22
N VAL A 25 -8.41 0.18 5.71
CA VAL A 25 -9.57 -0.73 5.88
C VAL A 25 -9.78 -1.08 7.35
N LYS A 26 -8.71 -1.31 8.08
CA LYS A 26 -8.77 -1.73 9.48
C LYS A 26 -8.92 -0.57 10.47
N ASN A 27 -8.85 0.67 10.00
CA ASN A 27 -8.98 1.83 10.86
C ASN A 27 -10.37 1.84 11.52
N GLY A 28 -10.41 1.92 12.83
CA GLY A 28 -11.66 1.90 13.60
C GLY A 28 -12.24 0.51 13.85
N LEU A 29 -11.60 -0.56 13.37
CA LEU A 29 -12.06 -1.92 13.60
C LEU A 29 -11.45 -2.49 14.87
N GLU A 30 -12.27 -3.18 15.66
CA GLU A 30 -11.82 -3.89 16.84
C GLU A 30 -11.07 -5.16 16.44
N LYS A 31 -10.07 -5.49 17.22
CA LYS A 31 -9.35 -6.75 17.08
C LYS A 31 -10.25 -7.90 17.54
N THR A 32 -10.13 -9.04 16.89
CA THR A 32 -10.85 -10.24 17.30
C THR A 32 -10.24 -10.80 18.59
N PRO A 33 -10.98 -11.63 19.36
CA PRO A 33 -10.42 -12.28 20.54
C PRO A 33 -9.16 -13.09 20.24
N GLU A 34 -9.10 -13.73 19.07
CA GLU A 34 -7.93 -14.49 18.65
C GLU A 34 -6.72 -13.60 18.40
N GLU A 35 -6.93 -12.45 17.78
CA GLU A 35 -5.86 -11.47 17.55
C GLU A 35 -5.32 -10.92 18.87
N LEU A 36 -6.20 -10.66 19.82
CA LEU A 36 -5.82 -10.19 21.14
C LEU A 36 -4.99 -11.25 21.87
N LYS A 37 -5.33 -12.54 21.74
CA LYS A 37 -4.55 -13.63 22.32
C LYS A 37 -3.16 -13.72 21.74
N GLN A 38 -3.03 -13.53 20.42
CA GLN A 38 -1.74 -13.58 19.74
C GLN A 38 -0.79 -12.47 20.19
N GLU A 39 -1.34 -11.33 20.57
CA GLU A 39 -0.56 -10.19 21.05
C GLU A 39 -0.19 -10.28 22.54
N GLY A 40 -0.63 -11.32 23.21
CA GLY A 40 -0.44 -11.47 24.65
C GLY A 40 -1.68 -10.95 25.39
N TRP A 41 -2.55 -11.89 25.76
CA TRP A 41 -3.81 -11.59 26.43
C TRP A 41 -3.61 -10.69 27.66
N ARG A 42 -4.37 -9.61 27.73
CA ARG A 42 -4.33 -8.68 28.86
C ARG A 42 -5.63 -8.75 29.64
N ASP A 43 -5.59 -8.32 30.92
CA ASP A 43 -6.78 -8.27 31.77
C ASP A 43 -7.82 -7.31 31.21
N PRO A 44 -9.14 -7.59 31.44
CA PRO A 44 -10.19 -6.65 31.01
C PRO A 44 -10.01 -5.22 31.51
N GLU A 45 -9.39 -5.06 32.68
CA GLU A 45 -9.08 -3.75 33.25
C GLU A 45 -8.12 -2.96 32.38
N TRP A 46 -7.19 -3.65 31.71
CA TRP A 46 -6.26 -3.01 30.78
C TRP A 46 -7.01 -2.27 29.68
N TYR A 47 -8.00 -2.94 29.08
CA TYR A 47 -8.78 -2.36 27.97
C TYR A 47 -9.75 -1.27 28.42
N THR A 48 -10.10 -1.25 29.70
CA THR A 48 -10.86 -0.16 30.29
C THR A 48 -10.00 1.09 30.41
N LYS A 49 -8.74 0.89 30.80
CA LYS A 49 -7.76 1.97 30.96
C LYS A 49 -7.19 2.45 29.62
N TYR A 50 -6.98 1.52 28.70
CA TYR A 50 -6.43 1.78 27.37
C TYR A 50 -7.34 1.21 26.28
N PRO A 51 -8.51 1.83 26.06
CA PRO A 51 -9.49 1.30 25.10
C PRO A 51 -8.97 1.24 23.67
N GLU A 52 -8.00 2.07 23.32
CA GLU A 52 -7.39 2.09 22.00
C GLU A 52 -6.66 0.79 21.66
N ASP A 53 -6.21 0.04 22.66
CA ASP A 53 -5.51 -1.23 22.45
C ASP A 53 -6.41 -2.33 21.89
N LYS A 54 -7.73 -2.15 21.94
CA LYS A 54 -8.69 -3.09 21.34
C LYS A 54 -8.79 -2.94 19.82
N PHE A 55 -8.34 -1.82 19.29
CA PHE A 55 -8.50 -1.49 17.87
C PHE A 55 -7.20 -1.70 17.12
N HIS A 56 -7.31 -2.05 15.85
CA HIS A 56 -6.14 -2.14 14.99
C HIS A 56 -5.50 -0.77 14.80
N TYR A 57 -6.31 0.22 14.47
CA TYR A 57 -5.86 1.59 14.24
C TYR A 57 -7.00 2.55 14.55
N GLN A 58 -6.66 3.75 15.02
CA GLN A 58 -7.64 4.81 15.29
C GLN A 58 -7.07 6.15 14.86
N TYR A 59 -6.76 6.28 13.59
CA TYR A 59 -6.27 7.54 13.04
C TYR A 59 -7.44 8.45 12.71
N PRO A 60 -7.29 9.77 12.90
CA PRO A 60 -8.33 10.73 12.49
C PRO A 60 -8.48 10.77 10.96
N ASP A 61 -9.63 11.28 10.51
CA ASP A 61 -9.96 11.32 9.08
C ASP A 61 -8.90 12.02 8.24
N GLU A 62 -8.31 13.10 8.75
CA GLU A 62 -7.25 13.82 8.03
C GLU A 62 -6.05 12.93 7.71
N VAL A 63 -5.66 12.09 8.67
CA VAL A 63 -4.55 11.14 8.48
C VAL A 63 -4.93 10.08 7.45
N ILE A 64 -6.15 9.55 7.54
CA ILE A 64 -6.64 8.54 6.60
C ILE A 64 -6.71 9.11 5.17
N GLU A 65 -7.15 10.35 5.01
CA GLU A 65 -7.17 10.98 3.68
C GLU A 65 -5.76 11.11 3.09
N LYS A 66 -4.77 11.42 3.90
CA LYS A 66 -3.38 11.46 3.46
C LYS A 66 -2.83 10.08 3.12
N MET A 67 -3.25 9.04 3.86
CA MET A 67 -2.90 7.67 3.52
C MET A 67 -3.48 7.25 2.17
N LYS A 68 -4.71 7.65 1.87
CA LYS A 68 -5.34 7.39 0.56
C LYS A 68 -4.57 8.09 -0.56
N GLU A 69 -4.14 9.32 -0.34
CA GLU A 69 -3.30 10.05 -1.30
C GLU A 69 -1.98 9.31 -1.50
N ALA A 70 -1.37 8.82 -0.42
CA ALA A 70 -0.11 8.07 -0.49
C ALA A 70 -0.26 6.80 -1.32
N VAL A 71 -1.35 6.06 -1.14
CA VAL A 71 -1.62 4.85 -1.94
C VAL A 71 -1.68 5.21 -3.43
N LYS A 72 -2.39 6.27 -3.78
CA LYS A 72 -2.48 6.73 -5.16
C LYS A 72 -1.12 7.11 -5.74
N GLU A 73 -0.33 7.88 -4.99
CA GLU A 73 1.00 8.29 -5.40
C GLU A 73 1.94 7.09 -5.60
N LEU A 74 1.83 6.09 -4.72
CA LEU A 74 2.63 4.87 -4.84
C LEU A 74 2.24 4.06 -6.07
N HIS A 75 0.96 3.96 -6.40
CA HIS A 75 0.52 3.29 -7.62
C HIS A 75 1.03 4.03 -8.86
N ILE A 76 1.02 5.36 -8.85
CA ILE A 76 1.56 6.16 -9.93
C ILE A 76 3.08 5.90 -10.07
N ALA A 77 3.80 5.92 -8.96
CA ALA A 77 5.25 5.66 -8.94
C ALA A 77 5.57 4.25 -9.45
N GLN A 78 4.79 3.25 -9.04
CA GLN A 78 4.98 1.89 -9.50
C GLN A 78 4.79 1.79 -11.02
N GLU A 79 3.78 2.47 -11.55
CA GLU A 79 3.51 2.47 -13.00
C GLU A 79 4.67 3.09 -13.78
N TYR A 80 5.21 4.22 -13.30
CA TYR A 80 6.39 4.81 -13.91
C TYR A 80 7.56 3.84 -13.89
N ALA A 81 7.84 3.26 -12.75
CA ALA A 81 8.97 2.33 -12.60
C ALA A 81 8.81 1.11 -13.52
N GLN A 82 7.61 0.57 -13.61
CA GLN A 82 7.32 -0.58 -14.45
C GLN A 82 7.54 -0.27 -15.93
N ARG A 83 7.04 0.89 -16.39
CA ARG A 83 7.20 1.28 -17.79
C ARG A 83 8.65 1.56 -18.13
N VAL A 84 9.38 2.24 -17.25
CA VAL A 84 10.80 2.52 -17.45
C VAL A 84 11.62 1.23 -17.47
N ASP A 85 11.29 0.28 -16.58
CA ASP A 85 11.95 -1.04 -16.57
C ASP A 85 11.84 -1.74 -17.93
N TRP A 86 10.65 -1.77 -18.50
CA TRP A 86 10.42 -2.41 -19.79
C TRP A 86 11.10 -1.67 -20.94
N LEU A 87 11.13 -0.33 -20.87
CA LEU A 87 11.84 0.47 -21.86
C LEU A 87 13.35 0.18 -21.83
N LEU A 88 13.94 0.20 -20.64
CA LEU A 88 15.39 -0.03 -20.45
C LEU A 88 15.80 -1.46 -20.76
N SER A 89 14.89 -2.42 -20.55
CA SER A 89 15.13 -3.83 -20.84
C SER A 89 14.92 -4.20 -22.31
N GLY A 90 14.44 -3.25 -23.11
CA GLY A 90 14.19 -3.48 -24.53
C GLY A 90 12.86 -4.12 -24.86
N ASP A 91 11.99 -4.31 -23.88
CA ASP A 91 10.66 -4.91 -24.07
C ASP A 91 9.64 -3.92 -24.64
N ASP A 92 9.84 -2.63 -24.40
CA ASP A 92 9.03 -1.56 -24.95
C ASP A 92 9.86 -0.66 -25.86
N GLY A 93 9.27 -0.20 -26.97
CA GLY A 93 9.85 0.88 -27.75
C GLY A 93 9.41 2.23 -27.17
N GLU A 94 10.02 3.29 -27.65
CA GLU A 94 9.74 4.64 -27.14
C GLU A 94 8.27 5.05 -27.28
N GLU A 95 7.67 4.77 -28.42
CA GLU A 95 6.26 5.09 -28.68
C GLU A 95 5.32 4.29 -27.78
N SER A 96 5.57 3.00 -27.63
CA SER A 96 4.79 2.11 -26.76
C SER A 96 4.91 2.54 -25.31
N PHE A 97 6.09 2.92 -24.89
CA PHE A 97 6.34 3.42 -23.54
C PHE A 97 5.46 4.63 -23.24
N LEU A 98 5.50 5.63 -24.10
CA LEU A 98 4.71 6.87 -23.90
C LEU A 98 3.21 6.61 -23.91
N SER A 99 2.75 5.80 -24.86
CA SER A 99 1.33 5.49 -25.01
C SER A 99 0.78 4.70 -23.84
N ARG A 100 1.46 3.64 -23.43
CA ARG A 100 1.03 2.77 -22.33
C ARG A 100 1.10 3.47 -20.99
N LEU A 101 2.14 4.29 -20.78
CA LEU A 101 2.26 5.07 -19.55
C LEU A 101 1.07 6.03 -19.42
N ASP A 102 0.75 6.77 -20.48
CA ASP A 102 -0.37 7.71 -20.49
C ASP A 102 -1.69 7.00 -20.17
N GLU A 103 -1.96 5.87 -20.84
CA GLU A 103 -3.18 5.10 -20.62
C GLU A 103 -3.29 4.61 -19.18
N ASN A 104 -2.21 4.06 -18.65
CA ASN A 104 -2.23 3.48 -17.31
C ASN A 104 -2.32 4.53 -16.21
N LEU A 105 -1.70 5.68 -16.40
CA LEU A 105 -1.82 6.79 -15.45
C LEU A 105 -3.25 7.32 -15.39
N LYS A 106 -3.94 7.36 -16.52
CA LYS A 106 -5.35 7.77 -16.58
C LYS A 106 -6.24 6.83 -15.79
N LYS A 107 -5.96 5.54 -15.81
CA LYS A 107 -6.72 4.52 -15.05
C LYS A 107 -6.54 4.68 -13.54
N ILE A 108 -5.37 5.10 -13.11
CA ILE A 108 -5.08 5.28 -11.68
C ILE A 108 -5.72 6.57 -11.17
N GLY A 109 -5.63 7.61 -11.96
CA GLY A 109 -6.03 8.92 -11.57
C GLY A 109 -7.30 9.42 -12.12
#